data_91a092c7c9d83c5abdce6b78ff647f0e
#
_entry.id   91a092c7c9d83c5abdce6b78ff647f0e
#
_cell.length_a   1.000
_cell.length_b   1.000
_cell.length_c   1.000
_cell.angle_alpha   90.00
_cell.angle_beta   90.00
_cell.angle_gamma   90.00
#
_symmetry.space_group_name_H-M   'P 1'
#
loop_
_entity.id
_entity.type
_entity.pdbx_description
1 polymer ?
#
loop_
_entity_poly.entity_id
_entity_poly.type
_entity_poly.pdbx_seq_one_letter_code
_entity_poly.pdbx_strand_id
1 'polypeptide(L)'
;MKNMISIIVPIYNVEQYLDCCIQSILAQTYQEIEVILVDDGSSDKSCDICKRWAEKDDRIRYFYQENQGVSAARNRGIKEARGAYISFIDADDYVYDTYCEELLEILIERDLDIIYCNETNVLSDGEVVCHRDSRIVYTWESEAYEYNRPKEHITVWGALFRKENIENIQFAEDLFMEEDTLYFAMAVRRARKIGYYDASLYNYRILEMSSCRGRFDKKKYTEIEAWRRICKVFEDWPLTKLSAEARFAEICNFMISRYSLDAEFDETVVNEVIRECRKNLPSLIKYNLMKGRIPVKHMVKGLFPHLYILYLKEKSKWMKVGK
;
A
#
# COMPACT_ATOMS: atom_id res chain seq x y z
N MET A 1 -27.06 -9.89 7.14
CA MET A 1 -25.77 -9.22 6.95
C MET A 1 -24.58 -10.19 6.76
N LYS A 2 -24.88 -11.44 6.35
CA LYS A 2 -23.84 -12.50 6.30
C LYS A 2 -22.73 -12.26 5.28
N ASN A 3 -22.94 -11.42 4.26
CA ASN A 3 -21.99 -11.13 3.20
C ASN A 3 -21.80 -9.62 2.92
N MET A 4 -22.20 -8.73 3.83
CA MET A 4 -22.07 -7.30 3.63
C MET A 4 -20.59 -6.89 3.62
N ILE A 5 -20.22 -6.02 2.69
CA ILE A 5 -18.88 -5.43 2.58
C ILE A 5 -18.91 -4.00 3.14
N SER A 6 -18.05 -3.70 4.10
CA SER A 6 -17.79 -2.33 4.55
C SER A 6 -16.63 -1.75 3.74
N ILE A 7 -16.91 -0.72 2.96
CA ILE A 7 -15.90 0.01 2.18
C ILE A 7 -15.51 1.24 2.98
N ILE A 8 -14.24 1.30 3.40
CA ILE A 8 -13.68 2.37 4.21
C ILE A 8 -12.90 3.32 3.30
N VAL A 9 -13.27 4.59 3.34
CA VAL A 9 -12.65 5.67 2.55
C VAL A 9 -12.09 6.71 3.50
N PRO A 10 -10.76 6.76 3.74
CA PRO A 10 -10.13 7.85 4.47
C PRO A 10 -10.06 9.09 3.59
N ILE A 11 -10.41 10.26 4.14
CA ILE A 11 -10.59 11.49 3.37
C ILE A 11 -9.79 12.62 4.05
N TYR A 12 -8.94 13.30 3.28
CA TYR A 12 -8.27 14.52 3.70
C TYR A 12 -7.88 15.39 2.51
N ASN A 13 -8.57 16.53 2.34
CA ASN A 13 -8.29 17.53 1.29
C ASN A 13 -8.23 16.92 -0.14
N VAL A 14 -9.30 16.26 -0.58
CA VAL A 14 -9.41 15.55 -1.86
C VAL A 14 -10.66 15.94 -2.66
N GLU A 15 -11.17 17.16 -2.49
CA GLU A 15 -12.42 17.64 -3.11
C GLU A 15 -12.52 17.39 -4.61
N GLN A 16 -11.37 17.37 -5.32
CA GLN A 16 -11.32 17.22 -6.78
C GLN A 16 -11.65 15.79 -7.25
N TYR A 17 -11.41 14.79 -6.41
CA TYR A 17 -11.50 13.37 -6.78
C TYR A 17 -12.65 12.63 -6.09
N LEU A 18 -13.10 13.15 -4.95
CA LEU A 18 -14.01 12.48 -4.04
C LEU A 18 -15.36 12.11 -4.65
N ASP A 19 -15.94 12.98 -5.49
CA ASP A 19 -17.19 12.67 -6.20
C ASP A 19 -17.05 11.44 -7.11
N CYS A 20 -15.96 11.33 -7.85
CA CYS A 20 -15.68 10.19 -8.73
C CYS A 20 -15.47 8.89 -7.91
N CYS A 21 -14.73 8.98 -6.81
CA CYS A 21 -14.51 7.85 -5.89
C CYS A 21 -15.85 7.30 -5.37
N ILE A 22 -16.67 8.16 -4.75
CA ILE A 22 -17.96 7.76 -4.17
C ILE A 22 -18.91 7.22 -5.25
N GLN A 23 -18.98 7.84 -6.43
CA GLN A 23 -19.80 7.36 -7.54
C GLN A 23 -19.41 5.95 -7.97
N SER A 24 -18.12 5.66 -8.09
CA SER A 24 -17.63 4.34 -8.48
C SER A 24 -17.98 3.25 -7.46
N ILE A 25 -18.00 3.62 -6.17
CA ILE A 25 -18.39 2.71 -5.08
C ILE A 25 -19.91 2.47 -5.10
N LEU A 26 -20.71 3.50 -5.31
CA LEU A 26 -22.17 3.36 -5.36
C LEU A 26 -22.68 2.64 -6.61
N ALA A 27 -21.89 2.65 -7.69
CA ALA A 27 -22.16 1.96 -8.96
C ALA A 27 -21.86 0.46 -8.91
N GLN A 28 -21.40 -0.09 -7.79
CA GLN A 28 -21.08 -1.52 -7.70
C GLN A 28 -22.26 -2.42 -8.05
N THR A 29 -22.01 -3.48 -8.81
CA THR A 29 -23.01 -4.51 -9.14
C THR A 29 -23.46 -5.25 -7.89
N TYR A 30 -22.56 -5.46 -6.92
CA TYR A 30 -22.86 -6.01 -5.62
C TYR A 30 -23.48 -4.95 -4.70
N GLN A 31 -24.76 -5.13 -4.31
CA GLN A 31 -25.52 -4.09 -3.58
C GLN A 31 -25.43 -4.17 -2.05
N GLU A 32 -25.02 -5.31 -1.48
CA GLU A 32 -24.89 -5.49 -0.02
C GLU A 32 -23.58 -4.85 0.49
N ILE A 33 -23.49 -3.52 0.35
CA ILE A 33 -22.36 -2.71 0.77
C ILE A 33 -22.78 -1.63 1.77
N GLU A 34 -21.89 -1.23 2.67
CA GLU A 34 -21.92 0.05 3.36
C GLU A 34 -20.65 0.83 3.03
N VAL A 35 -20.75 2.15 2.95
CA VAL A 35 -19.65 3.06 2.65
C VAL A 35 -19.38 3.91 3.88
N ILE A 36 -18.18 3.81 4.43
CA ILE A 36 -17.75 4.52 5.63
C ILE A 36 -16.76 5.60 5.21
N LEU A 37 -17.26 6.83 5.10
CA LEU A 37 -16.47 8.01 4.80
C LEU A 37 -15.91 8.59 6.10
N VAL A 38 -14.59 8.58 6.26
CA VAL A 38 -13.92 9.14 7.45
C VAL A 38 -13.12 10.36 7.03
N ASP A 39 -13.67 11.55 7.32
CA ASP A 39 -13.02 12.83 7.06
C ASP A 39 -12.06 13.18 8.22
N ASP A 40 -10.79 13.18 7.92
CA ASP A 40 -9.70 13.43 8.87
C ASP A 40 -9.37 14.94 8.95
N GLY A 41 -10.39 15.77 9.14
CA GLY A 41 -10.22 17.20 9.35
C GLY A 41 -9.92 17.98 8.08
N SER A 42 -10.60 17.69 6.97
CA SER A 42 -10.43 18.43 5.71
C SER A 42 -10.76 19.91 5.86
N SER A 43 -9.98 20.77 5.20
CA SER A 43 -10.15 22.21 5.14
C SER A 43 -10.70 22.71 3.80
N ASP A 44 -10.80 21.82 2.81
CA ASP A 44 -11.43 22.05 1.51
C ASP A 44 -12.93 21.65 1.53
N LYS A 45 -13.55 21.48 0.36
CA LYS A 45 -14.96 21.10 0.24
C LYS A 45 -15.24 19.60 0.46
N SER A 46 -14.26 18.79 0.82
CA SER A 46 -14.44 17.34 1.02
C SER A 46 -15.53 17.04 2.04
N CYS A 47 -15.58 17.78 3.16
CA CYS A 47 -16.63 17.66 4.18
C CYS A 47 -18.05 17.86 3.60
N ASP A 48 -18.24 18.91 2.80
CA ASP A 48 -19.54 19.24 2.20
C ASP A 48 -19.96 18.17 1.17
N ILE A 49 -19.00 17.64 0.42
CA ILE A 49 -19.22 16.54 -0.53
C ILE A 49 -19.68 15.28 0.22
N CYS A 50 -19.01 14.90 1.31
CA CYS A 50 -19.38 13.75 2.12
C CYS A 50 -20.80 13.85 2.68
N LYS A 51 -21.15 14.99 3.27
CA LYS A 51 -22.51 15.24 3.81
C LYS A 51 -23.57 15.13 2.72
N ARG A 52 -23.33 15.76 1.57
CA ARG A 52 -24.25 15.69 0.42
C ARG A 52 -24.50 14.26 -0.05
N TRP A 53 -23.47 13.40 -0.07
CA TRP A 53 -23.62 12.01 -0.46
C TRP A 53 -24.30 11.18 0.62
N ALA A 54 -24.00 11.40 1.90
CA ALA A 54 -24.67 10.72 3.01
C ALA A 54 -26.17 11.03 3.11
N GLU A 55 -26.60 12.22 2.63
CA GLU A 55 -28.00 12.58 2.52
C GLU A 55 -28.73 11.93 1.32
N LYS A 56 -27.97 11.49 0.30
CA LYS A 56 -28.53 10.94 -0.95
C LYS A 56 -28.65 9.41 -0.95
N ASP A 57 -27.79 8.71 -0.20
CA ASP A 57 -27.72 7.24 -0.24
C ASP A 57 -27.53 6.69 1.17
N ASP A 58 -28.51 5.93 1.65
CA ASP A 58 -28.55 5.35 3.00
C ASP A 58 -27.41 4.33 3.26
N ARG A 59 -26.72 3.86 2.23
CA ARG A 59 -25.54 3.00 2.37
C ARG A 59 -24.34 3.76 2.89
N ILE A 60 -24.34 5.11 2.83
CA ILE A 60 -23.22 5.96 3.23
C ILE A 60 -23.35 6.37 4.69
N ARG A 61 -22.26 6.20 5.42
CA ARG A 61 -22.11 6.68 6.79
C ARG A 61 -20.90 7.61 6.85
N TYR A 62 -21.11 8.85 7.25
CA TYR A 62 -20.09 9.88 7.34
C TYR A 62 -19.66 10.12 8.78
N PHE A 63 -18.33 10.18 8.99
CA PHE A 63 -17.69 10.47 10.26
C PHE A 63 -16.64 11.54 10.08
N TYR A 64 -16.66 12.53 10.94
CA TYR A 64 -15.64 13.57 11.03
C TYR A 64 -14.75 13.33 12.24
N GLN A 65 -13.46 13.63 12.10
CA GLN A 65 -12.50 13.73 13.20
C GLN A 65 -11.53 14.89 12.95
N GLU A 66 -10.88 15.39 14.01
CA GLU A 66 -9.72 16.27 13.86
C GLU A 66 -8.58 15.48 13.22
N ASN A 67 -7.73 16.16 12.43
CA ASN A 67 -6.66 15.51 11.68
C ASN A 67 -5.69 14.74 12.59
N GLN A 68 -5.62 13.44 12.42
CA GLN A 68 -4.75 12.49 13.13
C GLN A 68 -3.99 11.57 12.15
N GLY A 69 -4.16 11.78 10.85
CA GLY A 69 -3.51 11.00 9.80
C GLY A 69 -4.34 9.81 9.29
N VAL A 70 -3.96 9.32 8.13
CA VAL A 70 -4.66 8.27 7.39
C VAL A 70 -4.84 6.97 8.20
N SER A 71 -3.85 6.61 9.02
CA SER A 71 -3.90 5.45 9.92
C SER A 71 -5.05 5.56 10.91
N ALA A 72 -5.21 6.72 11.56
CA ALA A 72 -6.30 6.97 12.51
C ALA A 72 -7.67 6.94 11.82
N ALA A 73 -7.77 7.51 10.62
CA ALA A 73 -9.00 7.48 9.82
C ALA A 73 -9.39 6.04 9.43
N ARG A 74 -8.43 5.23 8.97
CA ARG A 74 -8.67 3.81 8.66
C ARG A 74 -9.04 3.00 9.91
N ASN A 75 -8.35 3.22 11.05
CA ASN A 75 -8.67 2.58 12.33
C ASN A 75 -10.11 2.89 12.77
N ARG A 76 -10.53 4.14 12.65
CA ARG A 76 -11.91 4.53 12.93
C ARG A 76 -12.89 3.84 11.99
N GLY A 77 -12.58 3.79 10.70
CA GLY A 77 -13.41 3.07 9.71
C GLY A 77 -13.61 1.59 10.07
N ILE A 78 -12.55 0.89 10.48
CA ILE A 78 -12.64 -0.51 10.93
C ILE A 78 -13.57 -0.66 12.15
N LYS A 79 -13.46 0.24 13.13
CA LYS A 79 -14.29 0.24 14.33
C LYS A 79 -15.77 0.45 14.01
N GLU A 80 -16.08 1.28 13.02
CA GLU A 80 -17.45 1.59 12.60
C GLU A 80 -18.03 0.54 11.64
N ALA A 81 -17.20 -0.31 11.03
CA ALA A 81 -17.61 -1.32 10.06
C ALA A 81 -18.52 -2.39 10.65
N ARG A 82 -19.63 -2.68 9.96
CA ARG A 82 -20.65 -3.67 10.34
C ARG A 82 -20.63 -4.92 9.44
N GLY A 83 -20.00 -4.81 8.27
CA GLY A 83 -19.88 -5.90 7.29
C GLY A 83 -19.02 -7.04 7.78
N ALA A 84 -19.25 -8.21 7.20
CA ALA A 84 -18.39 -9.40 7.41
C ALA A 84 -17.06 -9.29 6.65
N TYR A 85 -17.00 -8.40 5.67
CA TYR A 85 -15.82 -8.14 4.85
C TYR A 85 -15.48 -6.65 4.88
N ILE A 86 -14.19 -6.33 4.76
CA ILE A 86 -13.70 -4.95 4.74
C ILE A 86 -12.83 -4.74 3.49
N SER A 87 -13.04 -3.62 2.82
CA SER A 87 -12.18 -3.11 1.77
C SER A 87 -11.81 -1.66 2.05
N PHE A 88 -10.61 -1.25 1.64
CA PHE A 88 -10.15 0.13 1.71
C PHE A 88 -10.04 0.69 0.29
N ILE A 89 -10.54 1.91 0.10
CA ILE A 89 -10.41 2.65 -1.17
C ILE A 89 -9.91 4.04 -0.82
N ASP A 90 -8.80 4.46 -1.42
CA ASP A 90 -8.27 5.80 -1.21
C ASP A 90 -9.14 6.82 -1.96
N ALA A 91 -9.40 7.97 -1.35
CA ALA A 91 -10.41 8.92 -1.80
C ALA A 91 -10.05 9.64 -3.11
N ASP A 92 -8.80 9.56 -3.54
CA ASP A 92 -8.31 10.05 -4.84
C ASP A 92 -8.38 9.00 -5.97
N ASP A 93 -8.76 7.75 -5.66
CA ASP A 93 -8.87 6.64 -6.59
C ASP A 93 -10.33 6.29 -6.94
N TYR A 94 -10.52 5.28 -7.78
CA TYR A 94 -11.85 4.76 -8.12
C TYR A 94 -11.78 3.30 -8.55
N VAL A 95 -12.91 2.58 -8.48
CA VAL A 95 -12.96 1.14 -8.76
C VAL A 95 -13.90 0.82 -9.93
N TYR A 96 -13.68 -0.33 -10.58
CA TYR A 96 -14.63 -0.86 -11.57
C TYR A 96 -15.91 -1.32 -10.87
N ASP A 97 -17.03 -1.30 -11.57
CA ASP A 97 -18.36 -1.62 -11.04
C ASP A 97 -18.50 -3.08 -10.55
N THR A 98 -17.66 -3.99 -11.04
CA THR A 98 -17.62 -5.41 -10.64
C THR A 98 -16.63 -5.70 -9.51
N TYR A 99 -15.91 -4.70 -8.99
CA TYR A 99 -14.85 -4.88 -7.98
C TYR A 99 -15.29 -5.68 -6.75
N CYS A 100 -16.42 -5.30 -6.14
CA CYS A 100 -16.92 -5.98 -4.94
C CYS A 100 -17.43 -7.39 -5.25
N GLU A 101 -18.15 -7.57 -6.36
CA GLU A 101 -18.74 -8.85 -6.75
C GLU A 101 -17.66 -9.88 -7.06
N GLU A 102 -16.74 -9.55 -7.96
CA GLU A 102 -15.68 -10.49 -8.38
C GLU A 102 -14.76 -10.88 -7.22
N LEU A 103 -14.35 -9.92 -6.38
CA LEU A 103 -13.50 -10.24 -5.23
C LEU A 103 -14.21 -11.09 -4.19
N LEU A 104 -15.49 -10.80 -3.89
CA LEU A 104 -16.26 -11.57 -2.90
C LEU A 104 -16.53 -12.99 -3.39
N GLU A 105 -16.92 -13.17 -4.64
CA GLU A 105 -17.15 -14.48 -5.24
C GLU A 105 -15.90 -15.37 -5.13
N ILE A 106 -14.74 -14.86 -5.56
CA ILE A 106 -13.48 -15.60 -5.50
C ILE A 106 -13.09 -15.90 -4.05
N LEU A 107 -13.25 -14.93 -3.15
CA LEU A 107 -12.92 -15.10 -1.73
C LEU A 107 -13.76 -16.24 -1.10
N ILE A 108 -15.05 -16.29 -1.42
CA ILE A 108 -15.96 -17.33 -0.91
C ILE A 108 -15.66 -18.68 -1.60
N GLU A 109 -15.57 -18.70 -2.94
CA GLU A 109 -15.39 -19.95 -3.71
C GLU A 109 -14.07 -20.65 -3.34
N ARG A 110 -13.00 -19.89 -3.12
CA ARG A 110 -11.66 -20.42 -2.81
C ARG A 110 -11.39 -20.54 -1.31
N ASP A 111 -12.35 -20.17 -0.45
CA ASP A 111 -12.21 -20.11 1.02
C ASP A 111 -10.98 -19.30 1.45
N LEU A 112 -10.88 -18.08 0.95
CA LEU A 112 -9.78 -17.17 1.24
C LEU A 112 -10.11 -16.28 2.44
N ASP A 113 -9.09 -15.85 3.14
CA ASP A 113 -9.17 -14.86 4.20
C ASP A 113 -8.87 -13.44 3.68
N ILE A 114 -8.03 -13.36 2.64
CA ILE A 114 -7.68 -12.14 1.92
C ILE A 114 -7.67 -12.44 0.43
N ILE A 115 -8.26 -11.57 -0.38
CA ILE A 115 -8.09 -11.52 -1.84
C ILE A 115 -7.69 -10.10 -2.24
N TYR A 116 -6.76 -9.96 -3.14
CA TYR A 116 -6.42 -8.66 -3.73
C TYR A 116 -6.36 -8.74 -5.25
N CYS A 117 -6.63 -7.63 -5.90
CA CYS A 117 -6.62 -7.51 -7.35
C CYS A 117 -5.45 -6.67 -7.85
N ASN A 118 -5.31 -6.61 -9.16
CA ASN A 118 -4.38 -5.72 -9.83
C ASN A 118 -4.97 -4.30 -9.95
N GLU A 119 -4.10 -3.33 -10.25
CA GLU A 119 -4.49 -1.96 -10.50
C GLU A 119 -4.28 -1.55 -11.96
N THR A 120 -5.05 -0.57 -12.38
CA THR A 120 -4.81 0.25 -13.56
C THR A 120 -4.18 1.56 -13.11
N ASN A 121 -3.01 1.89 -13.63
CA ASN A 121 -2.36 3.17 -13.37
C ASN A 121 -2.90 4.24 -14.32
N VAL A 122 -3.50 5.29 -13.78
CA VAL A 122 -4.18 6.35 -14.53
C VAL A 122 -3.54 7.70 -14.23
N LEU A 123 -3.16 8.45 -15.26
CA LEU A 123 -2.67 9.83 -15.11
C LEU A 123 -3.82 10.78 -14.75
N SER A 124 -3.47 11.99 -14.32
CA SER A 124 -4.44 13.03 -13.93
C SER A 124 -5.38 13.46 -15.07
N ASP A 125 -4.96 13.31 -16.33
CA ASP A 125 -5.75 13.55 -17.53
C ASP A 125 -6.61 12.36 -17.99
N GLY A 126 -6.54 11.23 -17.28
CA GLY A 126 -7.27 10.01 -17.56
C GLY A 126 -6.55 9.03 -18.51
N GLU A 127 -5.32 9.35 -18.95
CA GLU A 127 -4.54 8.41 -19.76
C GLU A 127 -4.13 7.17 -18.92
N VAL A 128 -4.37 5.98 -19.47
CA VAL A 128 -4.00 4.69 -18.86
C VAL A 128 -2.55 4.36 -19.20
N VAL A 129 -1.70 4.31 -18.17
CA VAL A 129 -0.26 4.01 -18.32
C VAL A 129 0.03 2.52 -18.19
N CYS A 130 -0.71 1.82 -17.35
CA CYS A 130 -0.54 0.39 -17.13
C CYS A 130 -1.90 -0.25 -16.84
N HIS A 131 -2.19 -1.31 -17.55
CA HIS A 131 -3.36 -2.15 -17.31
C HIS A 131 -2.96 -3.62 -17.53
N ARG A 132 -3.38 -4.50 -16.64
CA ARG A 132 -3.16 -5.95 -16.74
C ARG A 132 -4.45 -6.67 -16.37
N ASP A 133 -4.85 -7.63 -17.19
CA ASP A 133 -6.11 -8.33 -17.01
C ASP A 133 -6.04 -9.76 -17.60
N SER A 134 -5.30 -10.65 -16.93
CA SER A 134 -5.28 -12.07 -17.32
C SER A 134 -6.42 -12.87 -16.71
N ARG A 135 -7.11 -12.33 -15.70
CA ARG A 135 -8.19 -12.96 -14.92
C ARG A 135 -7.82 -14.31 -14.31
N ILE A 136 -6.55 -14.50 -14.02
CA ILE A 136 -6.05 -15.71 -13.36
C ILE A 136 -6.08 -15.49 -11.84
N VAL A 137 -6.61 -16.48 -11.10
CA VAL A 137 -6.58 -16.49 -9.64
C VAL A 137 -5.42 -17.33 -9.16
N TYR A 138 -4.54 -16.73 -8.37
CA TYR A 138 -3.47 -17.40 -7.65
C TYR A 138 -3.82 -17.51 -6.18
N THR A 139 -3.50 -18.61 -5.54
CA THR A 139 -3.78 -18.81 -4.11
C THR A 139 -2.58 -19.39 -3.39
N TRP A 140 -2.39 -19.02 -2.13
CA TRP A 140 -1.32 -19.53 -1.27
C TRP A 140 -1.82 -19.71 0.16
N GLU A 141 -1.26 -20.72 0.84
CA GLU A 141 -1.25 -20.70 2.29
C GLU A 141 -0.44 -19.47 2.74
N SER A 142 -0.89 -18.79 3.77
CA SER A 142 -0.29 -17.49 4.17
C SER A 142 1.19 -17.62 4.55
N GLU A 143 1.62 -18.73 5.12
CA GLU A 143 3.04 -19.02 5.43
C GLU A 143 3.94 -19.11 4.19
N ALA A 144 3.35 -19.32 2.99
CA ALA A 144 4.05 -19.33 1.72
C ALA A 144 4.06 -17.96 1.02
N TYR A 145 3.56 -16.91 1.68
CA TYR A 145 3.61 -15.54 1.14
C TYR A 145 5.05 -15.05 1.05
N GLU A 146 5.38 -14.39 -0.04
CA GLU A 146 6.72 -13.88 -0.31
C GLU A 146 6.65 -12.44 -0.83
N TYR A 147 7.39 -11.53 -0.23
CA TYR A 147 7.41 -10.09 -0.59
C TYR A 147 8.12 -9.74 -1.90
N ASN A 148 8.65 -10.66 -2.64
CA ASN A 148 9.37 -10.43 -3.90
C ASN A 148 8.87 -11.30 -5.05
N ARG A 149 7.59 -11.65 -5.03
CA ARG A 149 6.96 -12.30 -6.18
C ARG A 149 6.60 -11.27 -7.25
N PRO A 150 6.68 -11.60 -8.54
CA PRO A 150 6.01 -10.81 -9.56
C PRO A 150 4.52 -10.72 -9.23
N LYS A 151 3.95 -9.52 -9.19
CA LYS A 151 2.55 -9.25 -8.82
C LYS A 151 2.29 -9.18 -7.30
N GLU A 152 3.27 -8.70 -6.54
CA GLU A 152 3.09 -8.41 -5.11
C GLU A 152 2.23 -7.19 -4.91
N HIS A 153 1.14 -7.42 -4.19
CA HIS A 153 0.39 -6.36 -3.58
C HIS A 153 0.89 -6.21 -2.14
N ILE A 154 1.22 -5.01 -1.75
CA ILE A 154 1.73 -4.69 -0.41
C ILE A 154 0.97 -3.54 0.24
N THR A 155 -0.13 -3.14 -0.37
CA THR A 155 -1.03 -2.08 0.10
C THR A 155 -2.36 -2.65 0.54
N VAL A 156 -3.16 -1.87 1.23
CA VAL A 156 -4.49 -2.30 1.71
C VAL A 156 -5.61 -1.99 0.74
N TRP A 157 -5.40 -1.02 -0.16
CA TRP A 157 -6.36 -0.76 -1.23
C TRP A 157 -6.32 -1.87 -2.30
N GLY A 158 -7.40 -2.04 -3.04
CA GLY A 158 -7.51 -3.14 -4.02
C GLY A 158 -7.63 -4.52 -3.39
N ALA A 159 -7.87 -4.60 -2.08
CA ALA A 159 -8.02 -5.85 -1.34
C ALA A 159 -9.37 -5.96 -0.62
N LEU A 160 -9.84 -7.20 -0.47
CA LEU A 160 -10.99 -7.57 0.35
C LEU A 160 -10.54 -8.53 1.45
N PHE A 161 -10.85 -8.18 2.69
CA PHE A 161 -10.47 -8.91 3.89
C PHE A 161 -11.70 -9.51 4.59
N ARG A 162 -11.61 -10.73 5.12
CA ARG A 162 -12.54 -11.18 6.15
C ARG A 162 -12.34 -10.34 7.41
N LYS A 163 -13.39 -9.71 7.91
CA LYS A 163 -13.32 -8.81 9.07
C LYS A 163 -12.74 -9.50 10.30
N GLU A 164 -13.15 -10.75 10.58
CA GLU A 164 -12.67 -11.52 11.73
C GLU A 164 -11.14 -11.65 11.82
N ASN A 165 -10.45 -11.60 10.67
CA ASN A 165 -8.98 -11.70 10.62
C ASN A 165 -8.28 -10.37 10.92
N ILE A 166 -8.98 -9.24 10.78
CA ILE A 166 -8.36 -7.91 10.84
C ILE A 166 -8.94 -6.99 11.92
N GLU A 167 -10.10 -7.32 12.52
CA GLU A 167 -10.79 -6.44 13.49
C GLU A 167 -9.97 -6.08 14.73
N ASN A 168 -8.99 -6.91 15.07
CA ASN A 168 -8.08 -6.68 16.20
C ASN A 168 -6.67 -6.22 15.75
N ILE A 169 -6.52 -5.80 14.50
CA ILE A 169 -5.30 -5.17 13.98
C ILE A 169 -5.56 -3.67 13.83
N GLN A 170 -4.56 -2.87 14.14
CA GLN A 170 -4.61 -1.42 13.97
C GLN A 170 -3.52 -0.95 13.04
N PHE A 171 -3.83 0.04 12.21
CA PHE A 171 -2.81 0.80 11.51
C PHE A 171 -1.92 1.53 12.50
N ALA A 172 -0.63 1.55 12.26
CA ALA A 172 0.34 2.23 13.10
C ALA A 172 0.27 3.74 12.86
N GLU A 173 -0.20 4.49 13.85
CA GLU A 173 -0.40 5.95 13.75
C GLU A 173 0.92 6.73 13.88
N ASP A 174 1.99 6.09 14.29
CA ASP A 174 3.34 6.64 14.38
C ASP A 174 4.15 6.50 13.06
N LEU A 175 3.58 5.87 12.04
CA LEU A 175 4.18 5.72 10.72
C LEU A 175 3.53 6.68 9.72
N PHE A 176 4.37 7.36 8.95
CA PHE A 176 3.95 8.22 7.83
C PHE A 176 4.06 7.50 6.47
N MET A 177 4.95 6.51 6.37
CA MET A 177 5.17 5.68 5.19
C MET A 177 5.08 4.21 5.55
N GLU A 178 4.53 3.41 4.63
CA GLU A 178 4.43 1.94 4.74
C GLU A 178 3.54 1.47 5.92
N GLU A 179 2.66 2.33 6.42
CA GLU A 179 1.65 1.96 7.43
C GLU A 179 0.69 0.90 6.90
N ASP A 180 0.35 0.99 5.62
CA ASP A 180 -0.51 0.07 4.89
C ASP A 180 0.18 -1.28 4.62
N THR A 181 1.45 -1.24 4.22
CA THR A 181 2.29 -2.44 4.05
C THR A 181 2.44 -3.20 5.37
N LEU A 182 2.67 -2.49 6.48
CA LEU A 182 2.74 -3.13 7.80
C LEU A 182 1.39 -3.72 8.21
N TYR A 183 0.30 -3.01 7.97
CA TYR A 183 -1.05 -3.52 8.26
C TYR A 183 -1.35 -4.77 7.43
N PHE A 184 -1.03 -4.76 6.14
CA PHE A 184 -1.19 -5.92 5.27
C PHE A 184 -0.35 -7.11 5.75
N ALA A 185 0.90 -6.87 6.17
CA ALA A 185 1.75 -7.92 6.79
C ALA A 185 1.10 -8.56 8.02
N MET A 186 0.54 -7.74 8.91
CA MET A 186 -0.18 -8.25 10.09
C MET A 186 -1.45 -9.02 9.72
N ALA A 187 -2.16 -8.60 8.68
CA ALA A 187 -3.31 -9.33 8.15
C ALA A 187 -2.90 -10.69 7.55
N VAL A 188 -1.84 -10.72 6.73
CA VAL A 188 -1.25 -11.96 6.20
C VAL A 188 -0.86 -12.93 7.31
N ARG A 189 -0.27 -12.43 8.40
CA ARG A 189 0.16 -13.23 9.55
C ARG A 189 -1.00 -13.94 10.26
N ARG A 190 -2.21 -13.39 10.18
CA ARG A 190 -3.44 -13.94 10.78
C ARG A 190 -4.26 -14.79 9.82
N ALA A 191 -4.13 -14.54 8.53
CA ALA A 191 -4.82 -15.29 7.50
C ALA A 191 -4.33 -16.73 7.44
N ARG A 192 -5.19 -17.64 7.00
CA ARG A 192 -4.83 -19.02 6.63
C ARG A 192 -4.45 -19.07 5.16
N LYS A 193 -5.26 -18.43 4.31
CA LYS A 193 -5.15 -18.52 2.86
C LYS A 193 -5.39 -17.18 2.19
N ILE A 194 -4.54 -16.85 1.24
CA ILE A 194 -4.53 -15.59 0.52
C ILE A 194 -4.69 -15.83 -0.97
N GLY A 195 -5.41 -14.95 -1.66
CA GLY A 195 -5.57 -14.97 -3.11
C GLY A 195 -5.09 -13.68 -3.77
N TYR A 196 -4.60 -13.82 -4.98
CA TYR A 196 -4.37 -12.72 -5.91
C TYR A 196 -5.17 -12.96 -7.19
N TYR A 197 -5.96 -12.00 -7.57
CA TYR A 197 -6.70 -12.00 -8.81
C TYR A 197 -6.07 -11.05 -9.82
N ASP A 198 -5.52 -11.59 -10.91
CA ASP A 198 -4.86 -10.80 -11.94
C ASP A 198 -5.88 -10.13 -12.88
N ALA A 199 -6.72 -9.30 -12.29
CA ALA A 199 -7.66 -8.42 -12.97
C ALA A 199 -7.51 -7.01 -12.40
N SER A 200 -7.38 -6.01 -13.27
CA SER A 200 -7.26 -4.62 -12.88
C SER A 200 -8.65 -4.06 -12.53
N LEU A 201 -9.08 -4.26 -11.30
CA LEU A 201 -10.37 -3.79 -10.79
C LEU A 201 -10.28 -2.47 -10.01
N TYR A 202 -9.07 -2.01 -9.73
CA TYR A 202 -8.78 -0.78 -9.02
C TYR A 202 -8.06 0.21 -9.94
N ASN A 203 -8.46 1.50 -9.94
CA ASN A 203 -7.85 2.55 -10.74
C ASN A 203 -7.06 3.48 -9.83
N TYR A 204 -5.74 3.29 -9.81
CA TYR A 204 -4.80 4.10 -9.05
C TYR A 204 -4.42 5.37 -9.81
N ARG A 205 -4.74 6.56 -9.25
CA ARG A 205 -4.37 7.85 -9.86
C ARG A 205 -2.94 8.22 -9.54
N ILE A 206 -2.18 8.49 -10.59
CA ILE A 206 -0.82 9.00 -10.49
C ILE A 206 -0.87 10.52 -10.33
N LEU A 207 -0.82 11.01 -9.10
CA LEU A 207 -0.81 12.45 -8.79
C LEU A 207 0.61 12.96 -8.59
N GLU A 208 0.90 14.17 -9.10
CA GLU A 208 2.22 14.81 -8.94
C GLU A 208 2.53 15.12 -7.47
N MET A 209 1.51 15.48 -6.69
CA MET A 209 1.60 15.86 -5.26
C MET A 209 1.45 14.68 -4.30
N SER A 210 1.52 13.43 -4.78
CA SER A 210 1.44 12.25 -3.91
C SER A 210 2.53 12.27 -2.82
N SER A 211 2.16 11.90 -1.58
CA SER A 211 3.07 11.80 -0.43
C SER A 211 4.29 10.90 -0.67
N CYS A 212 4.13 9.86 -1.51
CA CYS A 212 5.22 8.95 -1.92
C CYS A 212 6.20 9.61 -2.90
N ARG A 213 5.80 10.70 -3.59
CA ARG A 213 6.61 11.41 -4.58
C ARG A 213 7.15 12.69 -3.97
N GLY A 214 8.26 13.18 -4.40
CA GLY A 214 8.86 14.41 -3.91
C GLY A 214 10.19 14.19 -3.20
N ARG A 215 10.71 15.27 -2.60
CA ARG A 215 11.98 15.27 -1.88
C ARG A 215 11.88 14.45 -0.59
N PHE A 216 13.04 14.07 -0.07
CA PHE A 216 13.11 13.46 1.25
C PHE A 216 12.60 14.45 2.31
N ASP A 217 11.74 13.95 3.17
CA ASP A 217 11.31 14.58 4.42
C ASP A 217 11.61 13.57 5.54
N LYS A 218 11.97 14.04 6.72
CA LYS A 218 12.28 13.18 7.88
C LYS A 218 11.12 12.23 8.24
N LYS A 219 9.88 12.60 7.94
CA LYS A 219 8.72 11.72 8.09
C LYS A 219 8.82 10.46 7.23
N LYS A 220 9.43 10.55 6.04
CA LYS A 220 9.65 9.39 5.14
C LYS A 220 10.63 8.37 5.71
N TYR A 221 11.39 8.74 6.75
CA TYR A 221 12.28 7.82 7.44
C TYR A 221 11.50 6.73 8.21
N THR A 222 10.22 6.95 8.49
CA THR A 222 9.35 5.91 9.09
C THR A 222 9.25 4.65 8.25
N GLU A 223 9.55 4.72 6.93
CA GLU A 223 9.68 3.56 6.03
C GLU A 223 10.66 2.50 6.58
N ILE A 224 11.79 2.93 7.14
CA ILE A 224 12.79 2.03 7.75
C ILE A 224 12.19 1.32 8.98
N GLU A 225 11.46 2.05 9.82
CA GLU A 225 10.83 1.47 11.00
C GLU A 225 9.69 0.51 10.63
N ALA A 226 8.90 0.85 9.63
CA ALA A 226 7.87 -0.04 9.10
C ALA A 226 8.46 -1.39 8.66
N TRP A 227 9.54 -1.38 7.87
CA TRP A 227 10.18 -2.61 7.40
C TRP A 227 10.87 -3.40 8.51
N ARG A 228 11.38 -2.76 9.57
CA ARG A 228 11.85 -3.45 10.79
C ARG A 228 10.70 -4.23 11.45
N ARG A 229 9.53 -3.59 11.59
CA ARG A 229 8.33 -4.22 12.17
C ARG A 229 7.82 -5.34 11.28
N ILE A 230 7.78 -5.17 9.96
CA ILE A 230 7.38 -6.21 9.00
C ILE A 230 8.28 -7.45 9.13
N CYS A 231 9.61 -7.29 9.15
CA CYS A 231 10.53 -8.41 9.35
C CYS A 231 10.29 -9.13 10.69
N LYS A 232 9.89 -8.40 11.74
CA LYS A 232 9.55 -8.98 13.04
C LYS A 232 8.22 -9.72 13.03
N VAL A 233 7.22 -9.25 12.28
CA VAL A 233 5.91 -9.94 12.12
C VAL A 233 6.11 -11.37 11.61
N PHE A 234 7.12 -11.61 10.77
CA PHE A 234 7.40 -12.90 10.17
C PHE A 234 8.63 -13.61 10.75
N GLU A 235 9.01 -13.30 12.00
CA GLU A 235 10.26 -13.80 12.59
C GLU A 235 10.35 -15.34 12.60
N ASP A 236 9.23 -16.02 12.78
CA ASP A 236 9.07 -17.47 12.81
C ASP A 236 8.62 -18.09 11.46
N TRP A 237 8.48 -17.30 10.40
CA TRP A 237 8.16 -17.77 9.03
C TRP A 237 9.39 -17.65 8.10
N PRO A 238 10.24 -18.66 7.97
CA PRO A 238 11.57 -18.53 7.38
C PRO A 238 11.59 -17.98 5.94
N LEU A 239 10.65 -18.42 5.09
CA LEU A 239 10.59 -18.00 3.70
C LEU A 239 10.05 -16.56 3.57
N THR A 240 8.96 -16.27 4.27
CA THR A 240 8.34 -14.92 4.29
C THR A 240 9.30 -13.91 4.88
N LYS A 241 9.96 -14.23 6.00
CA LYS A 241 11.01 -13.40 6.60
C LYS A 241 12.15 -13.14 5.62
N LEU A 242 12.66 -14.19 4.97
CA LEU A 242 13.75 -14.08 3.99
C LEU A 242 13.36 -13.12 2.85
N SER A 243 12.13 -13.21 2.34
CA SER A 243 11.65 -12.34 1.28
C SER A 243 11.43 -10.89 1.79
N ALA A 244 10.91 -10.71 3.00
CA ALA A 244 10.74 -9.40 3.63
C ALA A 244 12.09 -8.70 3.88
N GLU A 245 13.08 -9.41 4.41
CA GLU A 245 14.45 -8.89 4.57
C GLU A 245 15.09 -8.54 3.23
N ALA A 246 14.88 -9.36 2.20
CA ALA A 246 15.34 -9.07 0.84
C ALA A 246 14.71 -7.78 0.30
N ARG A 247 13.39 -7.62 0.48
CA ARG A 247 12.67 -6.41 0.08
C ARG A 247 13.14 -5.18 0.89
N PHE A 248 13.37 -5.33 2.17
CA PHE A 248 13.91 -4.26 3.01
C PHE A 248 15.28 -3.76 2.49
N ALA A 249 16.19 -4.65 2.09
CA ALA A 249 17.44 -4.25 1.47
C ALA A 249 17.24 -3.50 0.14
N GLU A 250 16.25 -3.86 -0.67
CA GLU A 250 15.90 -3.14 -1.90
C GLU A 250 15.37 -1.74 -1.61
N ILE A 251 14.51 -1.58 -0.60
CA ILE A 251 14.01 -0.28 -0.14
C ILE A 251 15.15 0.61 0.33
N CYS A 252 16.07 0.10 1.15
CA CYS A 252 17.25 0.85 1.54
C CYS A 252 18.09 1.30 0.32
N ASN A 253 18.30 0.42 -0.65
CA ASN A 253 19.00 0.76 -1.90
C ASN A 253 18.24 1.81 -2.72
N PHE A 254 16.93 1.77 -2.72
CA PHE A 254 16.08 2.76 -3.37
C PHE A 254 16.22 4.13 -2.69
N MET A 255 16.10 4.19 -1.35
CA MET A 255 16.27 5.42 -0.57
C MET A 255 17.64 6.06 -0.82
N ILE A 256 18.72 5.29 -0.76
CA ILE A 256 20.08 5.78 -1.10
C ILE A 256 20.11 6.35 -2.51
N SER A 257 19.51 5.67 -3.49
CA SER A 257 19.56 6.10 -4.89
C SER A 257 18.74 7.36 -5.16
N ARG A 258 17.61 7.51 -4.46
CA ARG A 258 16.64 8.59 -4.68
C ARG A 258 16.99 9.84 -3.91
N TYR A 259 17.39 9.71 -2.64
CA TYR A 259 17.48 10.81 -1.70
C TYR A 259 18.90 11.26 -1.35
N SER A 260 19.94 10.56 -1.83
CA SER A 260 21.33 10.89 -1.50
C SER A 260 21.80 12.29 -1.95
N LEU A 261 20.99 12.99 -2.76
CA LEU A 261 21.22 14.37 -3.18
C LEU A 261 20.37 15.39 -2.42
N ASP A 262 19.44 14.94 -1.59
CA ASP A 262 18.56 15.81 -0.80
C ASP A 262 19.26 16.25 0.49
N ALA A 263 19.14 17.53 0.84
CA ALA A 263 19.84 18.09 2.00
C ALA A 263 19.36 17.49 3.34
N GLU A 264 18.06 17.09 3.42
CA GLU A 264 17.50 16.47 4.62
C GLU A 264 17.84 14.98 4.78
N PHE A 265 18.37 14.35 3.72
CA PHE A 265 18.92 13.00 3.79
C PHE A 265 20.37 13.10 4.27
N ASP A 266 20.53 13.56 5.51
CA ASP A 266 21.81 13.86 6.14
C ASP A 266 22.67 12.61 6.41
N GLU A 267 23.90 12.82 6.87
CA GLU A 267 24.85 11.74 7.11
C GLU A 267 24.33 10.72 8.16
N THR A 268 23.58 11.16 9.14
CA THR A 268 23.02 10.29 10.18
C THR A 268 22.00 9.33 9.59
N VAL A 269 21.05 9.86 8.80
CA VAL A 269 20.03 9.07 8.09
C VAL A 269 20.70 8.12 7.09
N VAL A 270 21.66 8.63 6.29
CA VAL A 270 22.42 7.82 5.32
C VAL A 270 23.09 6.63 5.99
N ASN A 271 23.81 6.87 7.11
CA ASN A 271 24.53 5.81 7.79
C ASN A 271 23.61 4.74 8.38
N GLU A 272 22.42 5.13 8.86
CA GLU A 272 21.44 4.20 9.38
C GLU A 272 20.81 3.36 8.25
N VAL A 273 20.42 3.97 7.13
CA VAL A 273 19.90 3.26 5.96
C VAL A 273 20.96 2.28 5.41
N ILE A 274 22.24 2.68 5.36
CA ILE A 274 23.33 1.80 4.96
C ILE A 274 23.48 0.61 5.93
N ARG A 275 23.36 0.86 7.22
CA ARG A 275 23.43 -0.21 8.24
C ARG A 275 22.33 -1.23 8.04
N GLU A 276 21.08 -0.81 7.85
CA GLU A 276 19.96 -1.72 7.59
C GLU A 276 20.11 -2.44 6.23
N CYS A 277 20.56 -1.73 5.20
CA CYS A 277 20.87 -2.35 3.92
C CYS A 277 21.88 -3.49 4.06
N ARG A 278 23.00 -3.25 4.74
CA ARG A 278 24.06 -4.26 4.95
C ARG A 278 23.60 -5.44 5.80
N LYS A 279 22.77 -5.18 6.82
CA LYS A 279 22.18 -6.22 7.67
C LYS A 279 21.30 -7.18 6.86
N ASN A 280 20.53 -6.67 5.93
CA ASN A 280 19.56 -7.44 5.15
C ASN A 280 20.09 -7.89 3.77
N LEU A 281 21.30 -7.45 3.36
CA LEU A 281 21.92 -7.80 2.08
C LEU A 281 22.14 -9.32 1.89
N PRO A 282 22.55 -10.11 2.91
CA PRO A 282 22.68 -11.56 2.78
C PRO A 282 21.34 -12.22 2.41
N SER A 283 20.24 -11.77 2.98
CA SER A 283 18.88 -12.27 2.68
C SER A 283 18.48 -11.93 1.26
N LEU A 284 18.78 -10.72 0.78
CA LEU A 284 18.55 -10.32 -0.61
C LEU A 284 19.31 -11.23 -1.59
N ILE A 285 20.59 -11.50 -1.32
CA ILE A 285 21.42 -12.37 -2.17
C ILE A 285 20.83 -13.79 -2.16
N LYS A 286 20.61 -14.35 -0.97
CA LYS A 286 20.09 -15.72 -0.81
C LYS A 286 18.74 -15.87 -1.51
N TYR A 287 17.79 -14.95 -1.28
CA TYR A 287 16.47 -14.99 -1.90
C TYR A 287 16.54 -14.96 -3.42
N ASN A 288 17.33 -14.04 -4.01
CA ASN A 288 17.48 -13.94 -5.45
C ASN A 288 18.15 -15.19 -6.06
N LEU A 289 19.16 -15.75 -5.40
CA LEU A 289 19.80 -16.99 -5.85
C LEU A 289 18.82 -18.16 -5.85
N MET A 290 17.93 -18.28 -4.85
CA MET A 290 16.86 -19.28 -4.84
C MET A 290 15.89 -19.12 -6.01
N LYS A 291 15.73 -17.91 -6.54
CA LYS A 291 14.92 -17.59 -7.71
C LYS A 291 15.70 -17.64 -9.04
N GLY A 292 16.93 -18.12 -9.02
CA GLY A 292 17.80 -18.22 -10.21
C GLY A 292 18.27 -16.83 -10.73
N ARG A 293 18.35 -15.80 -9.86
CA ARG A 293 18.75 -14.45 -10.20
C ARG A 293 20.01 -14.04 -9.45
N ILE A 294 20.85 -13.21 -10.08
CA ILE A 294 22.02 -12.61 -9.42
C ILE A 294 21.78 -11.10 -9.29
N PRO A 295 21.57 -10.57 -8.07
CA PRO A 295 21.22 -9.18 -7.86
C PRO A 295 22.43 -8.26 -7.87
N VAL A 296 23.27 -8.28 -8.93
CA VAL A 296 24.55 -7.56 -9.04
C VAL A 296 24.42 -6.07 -8.71
N LYS A 297 23.39 -5.40 -9.26
CA LYS A 297 23.17 -3.97 -9.03
C LYS A 297 22.92 -3.66 -7.55
N HIS A 298 22.14 -4.47 -6.86
CA HIS A 298 21.85 -4.30 -5.44
C HIS A 298 23.04 -4.68 -4.56
N MET A 299 23.80 -5.69 -4.96
CA MET A 299 25.05 -6.06 -4.27
C MET A 299 26.08 -4.93 -4.32
N VAL A 300 26.30 -4.33 -5.49
CA VAL A 300 27.26 -3.20 -5.62
C VAL A 300 26.84 -2.02 -4.74
N LYS A 301 25.55 -1.66 -4.76
CA LYS A 301 25.03 -0.56 -3.92
C LYS A 301 25.16 -0.87 -2.42
N GLY A 302 24.82 -2.07 -2.01
CA GLY A 302 24.86 -2.49 -0.60
C GLY A 302 26.26 -2.67 -0.06
N LEU A 303 27.20 -3.18 -0.86
CA LEU A 303 28.60 -3.38 -0.46
C LEU A 303 29.41 -2.06 -0.48
N PHE A 304 29.16 -1.21 -1.48
CA PHE A 304 29.91 0.03 -1.70
C PHE A 304 29.01 1.28 -1.74
N PRO A 305 28.15 1.49 -0.73
CA PRO A 305 27.14 2.55 -0.78
C PRO A 305 27.75 3.96 -0.86
N HIS A 306 28.85 4.23 -0.16
CA HIS A 306 29.52 5.54 -0.21
C HIS A 306 30.11 5.84 -1.59
N LEU A 307 30.69 4.85 -2.27
CA LEU A 307 31.18 4.99 -3.65
C LEU A 307 30.01 5.23 -4.61
N TYR A 308 28.88 4.55 -4.40
CA TYR A 308 27.69 4.76 -5.20
C TYR A 308 27.10 6.17 -5.00
N ILE A 309 27.05 6.67 -3.77
CA ILE A 309 26.62 8.05 -3.47
C ILE A 309 27.55 9.08 -4.14
N LEU A 310 28.87 8.87 -4.06
CA LEU A 310 29.85 9.73 -4.75
C LEU A 310 29.61 9.73 -6.26
N TYR A 311 29.40 8.57 -6.86
CA TYR A 311 29.07 8.45 -8.28
C TYR A 311 27.78 9.25 -8.62
N LEU A 312 26.71 9.16 -7.82
CA LEU A 312 25.49 9.92 -8.04
C LEU A 312 25.73 11.43 -7.96
N LYS A 313 26.50 11.88 -6.97
CA LYS A 313 26.86 13.31 -6.81
C LYS A 313 27.65 13.82 -8.03
N GLU A 314 28.64 13.09 -8.51
CA GLU A 314 29.38 13.47 -9.71
C GLU A 314 28.50 13.44 -10.96
N LYS A 315 27.73 12.39 -11.18
CA LYS A 315 26.78 12.30 -12.30
C LYS A 315 25.82 13.49 -12.33
N SER A 316 25.31 13.94 -11.17
CA SER A 316 24.40 15.09 -11.10
C SER A 316 25.06 16.42 -11.50
N LYS A 317 26.35 16.59 -11.20
CA LYS A 317 27.13 17.78 -11.64
C LYS A 317 27.25 17.81 -13.16
N TRP A 318 27.58 16.67 -13.79
CA TRP A 318 27.69 16.58 -15.25
C TRP A 318 26.40 16.90 -15.98
N MET A 319 25.26 16.43 -15.45
CA MET A 319 23.95 16.74 -16.03
C MET A 319 23.52 18.21 -15.89
N LYS A 320 24.10 18.97 -14.93
CA LYS A 320 23.86 20.41 -14.77
C LYS A 320 24.75 21.27 -15.66
N VAL A 321 25.91 20.78 -16.09
CA VAL A 321 26.86 21.48 -16.97
C VAL A 321 26.50 21.32 -18.45
N GLY A 322 25.71 20.31 -18.81
CA GLY A 322 25.26 20.02 -20.18
C GLY A 322 23.91 20.65 -20.56
N LYS A 323 23.36 21.55 -19.73
CA LYS A 323 22.23 22.43 -20.02
C LYS A 323 22.68 23.88 -20.03
#